data_88b638f9b6fde1cddfc30c396b8af1b9
#
_entry.id   88b638f9b6fde1cddfc30c396b8af1b9
#
_cell.length_a   1.000
_cell.length_b   1.000
_cell.length_c   1.000
_cell.angle_alpha   90.00
_cell.angle_beta   90.00
_cell.angle_gamma   90.00
#
_symmetry.space_group_name_H-M   'P 1'
#
loop_
_entity.id
_entity.type
_entity.pdbx_description
1 polymer ?
#
loop_
_entity_poly.entity_id
_entity_poly.type
_entity_poly.pdbx_seq_one_letter_code
_entity_poly.pdbx_strand_id
1 'polypeptide(L)'
;MSIKELTYYIQSANINFLIGSGASRPYLATLGSIEKLLTRLNDDMTSHFEPKYKIAEASIYKAFYDSVIAPNRLYHKSGDDYSETKKNYQNYLITWNSLLNKRHSRILKKQLNTFTTNIDLMIEDAANGM
;
A
#
# COMPACT_ATOMS: atom_id res chain seq x y z
N MET A 1 -17.08 6.70 -18.29
CA MET A 1 -17.86 5.57 -17.72
C MET A 1 -19.08 6.15 -16.99
N SER A 2 -20.27 5.76 -17.37
CA SER A 2 -21.51 6.21 -16.70
C SER A 2 -21.77 5.41 -15.42
N ILE A 3 -22.63 5.93 -14.52
CA ILE A 3 -23.04 5.21 -13.30
C ILE A 3 -23.70 3.86 -13.66
N LYS A 4 -24.46 3.79 -14.75
CA LYS A 4 -25.11 2.56 -15.21
C LYS A 4 -24.08 1.50 -15.63
N GLU A 5 -23.05 1.88 -16.36
CA GLU A 5 -21.96 0.98 -16.75
C GLU A 5 -21.21 0.48 -15.53
N LEU A 6 -20.87 1.36 -14.60
CA LEU A 6 -20.21 0.97 -13.34
C LEU A 6 -21.07 -0.03 -12.55
N THR A 7 -22.36 0.23 -12.41
CA THR A 7 -23.30 -0.68 -11.75
C THR A 7 -23.34 -2.04 -12.43
N TYR A 8 -23.36 -2.07 -13.77
CA TYR A 8 -23.33 -3.31 -14.54
C TYR A 8 -22.05 -4.11 -14.24
N TYR A 9 -20.86 -3.49 -14.29
CA TYR A 9 -19.61 -4.17 -13.99
C TYR A 9 -19.56 -4.67 -12.53
N ILE A 10 -20.02 -3.89 -11.57
CA ILE A 10 -20.11 -4.32 -10.18
C ILE A 10 -21.01 -5.54 -10.03
N GLN A 11 -22.09 -5.67 -10.82
CA GLN A 11 -23.04 -6.78 -10.75
C GLN A 11 -22.61 -8.02 -11.53
N SER A 12 -21.81 -7.88 -12.61
CA SER A 12 -21.56 -8.94 -13.57
C SER A 12 -20.09 -9.37 -13.70
N ALA A 13 -19.14 -8.68 -13.07
CA ALA A 13 -17.72 -8.98 -13.19
C ALA A 13 -17.08 -9.47 -11.88
N ASN A 14 -16.00 -10.24 -11.99
CA ASN A 14 -15.11 -10.50 -10.86
C ASN A 14 -14.30 -9.23 -10.58
N ILE A 15 -14.33 -8.79 -9.32
CA ILE A 15 -13.65 -7.55 -8.92
C ILE A 15 -12.35 -7.92 -8.21
N ASN A 16 -11.25 -7.38 -8.74
CA ASN A 16 -9.92 -7.56 -8.20
C ASN A 16 -9.29 -6.18 -8.00
N PHE A 17 -8.70 -5.96 -6.83
CA PHE A 17 -7.93 -4.77 -6.51
C PHE A 17 -6.47 -5.12 -6.29
N LEU A 18 -5.60 -4.28 -6.81
CA LEU A 18 -4.18 -4.27 -6.47
C LEU A 18 -3.89 -2.99 -5.70
N ILE A 19 -3.46 -3.15 -4.45
CA ILE A 19 -3.15 -2.05 -3.55
C ILE A 19 -1.63 -1.90 -3.46
N GLY A 20 -1.13 -0.70 -3.75
CA GLY A 20 0.29 -0.37 -3.63
C GLY A 20 0.57 0.49 -2.40
N SER A 21 1.86 0.73 -2.15
CA SER A 21 2.37 1.43 -0.95
C SER A 21 1.78 2.84 -0.72
N GLY A 22 1.30 3.50 -1.78
CA GLY A 22 0.62 4.79 -1.66
C GLY A 22 -0.65 4.76 -0.82
N ALA A 23 -1.33 3.61 -0.72
CA ALA A 23 -2.54 3.47 0.07
C ALA A 23 -2.30 3.51 1.59
N SER A 24 -1.07 3.22 2.02
CA SER A 24 -0.67 3.27 3.44
C SER A 24 -0.09 4.63 3.86
N ARG A 25 -0.16 5.65 2.99
CA ARG A 25 0.17 7.03 3.38
C ARG A 25 -1.01 7.67 4.12
N PRO A 26 -0.75 8.59 5.06
CA PRO A 26 0.55 9.16 5.46
C PRO A 26 1.35 8.27 6.42
N TYR A 27 0.79 7.21 6.97
CA TYR A 27 1.42 6.39 8.01
C TYR A 27 2.78 5.80 7.60
N LEU A 28 2.92 5.32 6.35
CA LEU A 28 4.17 4.75 5.84
C LEU A 28 4.70 5.53 4.64
N ALA A 29 6.01 5.72 4.61
CA ALA A 29 6.70 6.29 3.46
C ALA A 29 6.69 5.33 2.27
N THR A 30 6.74 5.89 1.05
CA THR A 30 6.85 5.12 -0.19
C THR A 30 8.30 5.00 -0.64
N LEU A 31 8.65 3.89 -1.29
CA LEU A 31 10.00 3.60 -1.79
C LEU A 31 10.50 4.49 -2.94
N GLY A 32 9.60 5.16 -3.67
CA GLY A 32 9.91 5.77 -4.96
C GLY A 32 11.06 6.78 -5.03
N SER A 33 11.39 7.47 -3.91
CA SER A 33 12.53 8.37 -3.86
C SER A 33 13.84 7.64 -3.57
N ILE A 34 13.79 6.56 -2.82
CA ILE A 34 14.95 5.76 -2.39
C ILE A 34 15.52 4.98 -3.58
N GLU A 35 14.65 4.35 -4.38
CA GLU A 35 15.05 3.67 -5.62
C GLU A 35 15.81 4.59 -6.58
N LYS A 36 15.28 5.80 -6.79
CA LYS A 36 15.93 6.82 -7.64
C LYS A 36 17.29 7.25 -7.10
N LEU A 37 17.41 7.39 -5.77
CA LEU A 37 18.67 7.76 -5.14
C LEU A 37 19.70 6.64 -5.27
N LEU A 38 19.33 5.38 -5.07
CA LEU A 38 20.22 4.23 -5.24
C LEU A 38 20.67 4.07 -6.70
N THR A 39 19.75 4.26 -7.66
CA THR A 39 20.09 4.20 -9.08
C THR A 39 21.13 5.26 -9.45
N ARG A 40 20.90 6.52 -9.07
CA ARG A 40 21.86 7.61 -9.32
C ARG A 40 23.22 7.36 -8.66
N LEU A 41 23.19 6.88 -7.41
CA LEU A 41 24.44 6.56 -6.71
C LEU A 41 25.20 5.45 -7.42
N ASN A 42 24.52 4.41 -7.90
CA ASN A 42 25.14 3.32 -8.64
C ASN A 42 25.74 3.79 -9.98
N ASP A 43 25.05 4.66 -10.70
CA ASP A 43 25.53 5.24 -11.95
C ASP A 43 26.81 6.08 -11.70
N ASP A 44 26.84 6.85 -10.62
CA ASP A 44 28.02 7.62 -10.22
C ASP A 44 29.17 6.71 -9.73
N MET A 45 28.89 5.63 -9.01
CA MET A 45 29.89 4.67 -8.52
C MET A 45 30.59 3.91 -9.65
N THR A 46 29.94 3.66 -10.77
CA THR A 46 30.57 3.01 -11.94
C THR A 46 31.66 3.86 -12.53
N SER A 47 31.63 5.16 -12.27
CA SER A 47 32.62 6.14 -12.77
C SER A 47 33.76 6.40 -11.78
N HIS A 48 33.52 6.27 -10.46
CA HIS A 48 34.46 6.71 -9.41
C HIS A 48 34.33 5.83 -8.16
N PHE A 49 35.31 4.99 -7.92
CA PHE A 49 35.37 4.14 -6.70
C PHE A 49 36.00 4.92 -5.53
N GLU A 50 35.22 5.70 -4.81
CA GLU A 50 35.65 6.44 -3.62
C GLU A 50 34.90 6.04 -2.37
N PRO A 51 35.52 6.07 -1.17
CA PRO A 51 34.87 5.72 0.12
C PRO A 51 33.61 6.52 0.41
N LYS A 52 33.50 7.75 -0.11
CA LYS A 52 32.33 8.62 0.06
C LYS A 52 31.04 8.00 -0.48
N TYR A 53 31.13 7.21 -1.58
CA TYR A 53 29.96 6.55 -2.14
C TYR A 53 29.42 5.45 -1.25
N LYS A 54 30.30 4.71 -0.55
CA LYS A 54 29.86 3.70 0.43
C LYS A 54 29.14 4.33 1.63
N ILE A 55 29.59 5.51 2.06
CA ILE A 55 28.93 6.26 3.13
C ILE A 55 27.57 6.75 2.65
N ALA A 56 27.46 7.26 1.43
CA ALA A 56 26.22 7.70 0.84
C ALA A 56 25.23 6.53 0.69
N GLU A 57 25.68 5.39 0.20
CA GLU A 57 24.88 4.16 0.07
C GLU A 57 24.36 3.70 1.43
N ALA A 58 25.22 3.60 2.44
CA ALA A 58 24.84 3.23 3.80
C ALA A 58 23.81 4.22 4.41
N SER A 59 23.97 5.52 4.09
CA SER A 59 23.02 6.56 4.55
C SER A 59 21.65 6.41 3.88
N ILE A 60 21.58 6.04 2.61
CA ILE A 60 20.33 5.77 1.90
C ILE A 60 19.66 4.53 2.48
N TYR A 61 20.40 3.43 2.70
CA TYR A 61 19.84 2.23 3.34
C TYR A 61 19.38 2.49 4.77
N LYS A 62 20.11 3.31 5.53
CA LYS A 62 19.67 3.73 6.86
C LYS A 62 18.36 4.51 6.80
N ALA A 63 18.24 5.47 5.89
CA ALA A 63 17.02 6.24 5.72
C ALA A 63 15.84 5.34 5.30
N PHE A 64 16.07 4.35 4.44
CA PHE A 64 15.09 3.34 4.10
C PHE A 64 14.66 2.50 5.30
N TYR A 65 15.62 2.02 6.06
CA TYR A 65 15.33 1.25 7.28
C TYR A 65 14.49 2.07 8.26
N ASP A 66 14.90 3.31 8.55
CA ASP A 66 14.23 4.17 9.53
C ASP A 66 12.82 4.60 9.09
N SER A 67 12.60 4.82 7.78
CA SER A 67 11.32 5.33 7.26
C SER A 67 10.33 4.25 6.83
N VAL A 68 10.80 3.07 6.49
CA VAL A 68 9.95 1.99 5.95
C VAL A 68 10.00 0.73 6.80
N ILE A 69 11.21 0.21 7.07
CA ILE A 69 11.34 -1.10 7.73
C ILE A 69 11.03 -1.01 9.23
N ALA A 70 11.61 -0.02 9.93
CA ALA A 70 11.42 0.11 11.36
C ALA A 70 9.95 0.39 11.75
N PRO A 71 9.20 1.30 11.10
CA PRO A 71 7.78 1.49 11.37
C PRO A 71 6.96 0.22 11.16
N ASN A 72 7.24 -0.53 10.08
CA ASN A 72 6.56 -1.81 9.82
C ASN A 72 6.89 -2.88 10.87
N ARG A 73 8.17 -3.01 11.22
CA ARG A 73 8.62 -4.00 12.21
C ARG A 73 8.07 -3.72 13.60
N LEU A 74 8.07 -2.46 14.00
CA LEU A 74 7.58 -2.05 15.32
C LEU A 74 6.05 -1.92 15.34
N TYR A 75 5.45 -1.71 14.17
CA TYR A 75 4.02 -1.55 13.93
C TYR A 75 3.32 -0.80 15.06
N HIS A 76 3.72 0.46 15.24
CA HIS A 76 3.15 1.33 16.26
C HIS A 76 1.69 1.66 15.91
N LYS A 77 0.75 0.98 16.57
CA LYS A 77 -0.70 1.20 16.42
C LYS A 77 -1.17 2.48 17.12
N SER A 78 -0.46 3.59 16.90
CA SER A 78 -0.75 4.85 17.55
C SER A 78 -0.42 6.05 16.66
N GLY A 79 -1.06 7.17 16.96
CA GLY A 79 -0.90 8.42 16.23
C GLY A 79 -2.01 8.67 15.20
N ASP A 80 -2.09 9.93 14.76
CA ASP A 80 -3.15 10.40 13.86
C ASP A 80 -3.02 9.78 12.47
N ASP A 81 -1.81 9.71 11.93
CA ASP A 81 -1.53 9.11 10.62
C ASP A 81 -1.91 7.63 10.55
N TYR A 82 -1.62 6.85 11.62
CA TYR A 82 -2.06 5.48 11.73
C TYR A 82 -3.59 5.38 11.75
N SER A 83 -4.23 6.20 12.59
CA SER A 83 -5.68 6.18 12.78
C SER A 83 -6.41 6.58 11.50
N GLU A 84 -5.94 7.58 10.79
CA GLU A 84 -6.48 8.01 9.50
C GLU A 84 -6.32 6.92 8.43
N THR A 85 -5.13 6.37 8.30
CA THR A 85 -4.84 5.31 7.32
C THR A 85 -5.70 4.08 7.60
N LYS A 86 -5.80 3.65 8.86
CA LYS A 86 -6.65 2.53 9.27
C LYS A 86 -8.13 2.79 8.93
N LYS A 87 -8.63 3.98 9.22
CA LYS A 87 -10.00 4.38 8.89
C LYS A 87 -10.28 4.34 7.39
N ASN A 88 -9.30 4.74 6.56
CA ASN A 88 -9.43 4.68 5.10
C ASN A 88 -9.56 3.23 4.61
N TYR A 89 -8.76 2.30 5.14
CA TYR A 89 -8.90 0.88 4.85
C TYR A 89 -10.23 0.29 5.35
N GLN A 90 -10.69 0.66 6.53
CA GLN A 90 -12.01 0.25 7.04
C GLN A 90 -13.14 0.75 6.14
N ASN A 91 -13.11 2.02 5.73
CA ASN A 91 -14.09 2.58 4.81
C ASN A 91 -14.11 1.84 3.47
N TYR A 92 -12.93 1.49 2.94
CA TYR A 92 -12.80 0.67 1.74
C TYR A 92 -13.51 -0.69 1.93
N LEU A 93 -13.20 -1.41 3.00
CA LEU A 93 -13.77 -2.74 3.29
C LEU A 93 -15.30 -2.67 3.50
N ILE A 94 -15.79 -1.70 4.27
CA ILE A 94 -17.23 -1.49 4.54
C ILE A 94 -17.98 -1.17 3.25
N THR A 95 -17.43 -0.27 2.43
CA THR A 95 -18.06 0.13 1.17
C THR A 95 -18.20 -1.05 0.23
N TRP A 96 -17.14 -1.82 0.04
CA TRP A 96 -17.18 -2.99 -0.84
C TRP A 96 -18.04 -4.11 -0.29
N ASN A 97 -18.04 -4.37 1.01
CA ASN A 97 -18.96 -5.30 1.64
C ASN A 97 -20.42 -4.91 1.38
N SER A 98 -20.75 -3.63 1.54
CA SER A 98 -22.10 -3.11 1.26
C SER A 98 -22.50 -3.28 -0.22
N LEU A 99 -21.61 -3.00 -1.15
CA LEU A 99 -21.85 -3.15 -2.58
C LEU A 99 -22.02 -4.62 -3.00
N LEU A 100 -21.17 -5.51 -2.47
CA LEU A 100 -21.22 -6.94 -2.77
C LEU A 100 -22.48 -7.60 -2.20
N ASN A 101 -22.95 -7.14 -1.06
CA ASN A 101 -24.21 -7.66 -0.48
C ASN A 101 -25.43 -7.35 -1.34
N LYS A 102 -25.38 -6.32 -2.19
CA LYS A 102 -26.43 -5.98 -3.17
C LYS A 102 -26.37 -6.79 -4.46
N ARG A 103 -25.35 -7.64 -4.65
CA ARG A 103 -25.23 -8.50 -5.84
C ARG A 103 -26.27 -9.64 -5.81
N HIS A 104 -26.75 -10.00 -6.99
CA HIS A 104 -27.54 -11.21 -7.17
C HIS A 104 -26.65 -12.46 -7.10
N SER A 105 -26.75 -13.20 -5.99
CA SER A 105 -25.91 -14.37 -5.69
C SER A 105 -26.03 -15.54 -6.67
N ARG A 106 -27.05 -15.52 -7.55
CA ARG A 106 -27.24 -16.57 -8.56
C ARG A 106 -26.26 -16.49 -9.74
N ILE A 107 -25.67 -15.30 -9.97
CA ILE A 107 -24.80 -15.05 -11.15
C ILE A 107 -23.33 -15.10 -10.74
N LEU A 108 -22.96 -14.40 -9.68
CA LEU A 108 -21.59 -14.31 -9.19
C LEU A 108 -21.52 -14.43 -7.68
N LYS A 109 -20.39 -14.97 -7.21
CA LYS A 109 -20.09 -14.97 -5.77
C LYS A 109 -19.98 -13.52 -5.26
N LYS A 110 -20.44 -13.29 -4.03
CA LYS A 110 -20.28 -12.04 -3.31
C LYS A 110 -18.85 -11.93 -2.77
N GLN A 111 -17.89 -11.86 -3.69
CA GLN A 111 -16.46 -11.93 -3.39
C GLN A 111 -15.72 -10.78 -4.07
N LEU A 112 -14.76 -10.25 -3.35
CA LEU A 112 -13.77 -9.30 -3.78
C LEU A 112 -12.38 -9.91 -3.52
N ASN A 113 -11.49 -9.84 -4.48
CA ASN A 113 -10.10 -10.21 -4.27
C ASN A 113 -9.29 -8.92 -4.13
N THR A 114 -8.54 -8.83 -3.05
CA THR A 114 -7.60 -7.74 -2.81
C THR A 114 -6.20 -8.32 -2.76
N PHE A 115 -5.34 -7.82 -3.63
CA PHE A 115 -3.92 -8.13 -3.69
C PHE A 115 -3.16 -6.90 -3.23
N THR A 116 -2.07 -7.10 -2.51
CA THR A 116 -1.20 -5.99 -2.12
C THR A 116 0.25 -6.31 -2.39
N THR A 117 1.00 -5.29 -2.80
CA THR A 117 2.46 -5.30 -2.87
C THR A 117 3.07 -4.64 -1.64
N ASN A 118 2.24 -4.19 -0.71
CA ASN A 118 2.71 -3.57 0.52
C ASN A 118 3.29 -4.63 1.46
N ILE A 119 4.31 -4.23 2.18
CA ILE A 119 4.91 -5.04 3.25
C ILE A 119 4.26 -4.79 4.61
N ASP A 120 3.32 -3.84 4.68
CA ASP A 120 2.59 -3.50 5.90
C ASP A 120 1.38 -4.42 6.15
N LEU A 121 0.85 -4.38 7.36
CA LEU A 121 -0.30 -5.15 7.80
C LEU A 121 -1.55 -4.28 8.00
N MET A 122 -1.61 -3.12 7.33
CA MET A 122 -2.69 -2.14 7.55
C MET A 122 -4.08 -2.66 7.16
N ILE A 123 -4.17 -3.40 6.06
CA ILE A 123 -5.45 -3.95 5.60
C ILE A 123 -5.94 -5.06 6.52
N GLU A 124 -5.03 -5.92 6.99
CA GLU A 124 -5.35 -6.98 7.94
C GLU A 124 -5.78 -6.41 9.30
N ASP A 125 -5.06 -5.39 9.77
CA ASP A 125 -5.40 -4.72 11.04
C ASP A 125 -6.73 -3.95 10.95
N ALA A 126 -7.01 -3.34 9.79
CA ALA A 126 -8.30 -2.72 9.55
C ALA A 126 -9.44 -3.75 9.55
N ALA A 127 -9.24 -4.91 8.94
CA ALA A 127 -10.22 -6.00 8.90
C ALA A 127 -10.46 -6.61 10.28
N ASN A 128 -9.42 -6.80 11.09
CA ASN A 128 -9.53 -7.35 12.45
C ASN A 128 -10.21 -6.39 13.46
N GLY A 129 -10.33 -5.12 13.13
CA GLY A 129 -10.94 -4.10 13.99
C GLY A 129 -12.40 -3.77 13.63
N MET A 130 -13.03 -4.59 12.77
CA MET A 130 -14.44 -4.43 12.32
C MET A 130 -15.37 -5.47 12.99
#